data_9b0df047a664e2a4912f4a38ae9d77f2
#
_entry.id   9b0df047a664e2a4912f4a38ae9d77f2
#
_cell.length_a   1.000
_cell.length_b   1.000
_cell.length_c   1.000
_cell.angle_alpha   90.00
_cell.angle_beta   90.00
_cell.angle_gamma   90.00
#
_symmetry.space_group_name_H-M   'P 1'
#
loop_
_entity.id
_entity.type
_entity.pdbx_description
1 polymer ?
#
loop_
_entity_poly.entity_id
_entity_poly.type
_entity_poly.pdbx_seq_one_letter_code
_entity_poly.pdbx_strand_id
1 'polypeptide(L)'
;DLIFLDLYTDTGPAAGHLAWKFLEDCQHKLNPGGWLVINQWGTDGGKPLGAALLRGLFHRHYWEIPVKEGNVILLIPASLEQQLDTQAVTARCEELAPRLGYSLQSLLDAIRPAS
;
A
#
# COMPACT_ATOMS: atom_id res chain seq x y z
N ASP A 1 -3.73 13.58 4.63
CA ASP A 1 -4.22 13.41 3.27
C ASP A 1 -3.86 12.04 2.70
N LEU A 2 -4.40 11.74 1.53
CA LEU A 2 -4.27 10.44 0.91
C LEU A 2 -4.05 10.59 -0.59
N ILE A 3 -3.03 9.89 -1.10
CA ILE A 3 -2.84 9.75 -2.55
C ILE A 3 -3.02 8.27 -2.88
N PHE A 4 -3.93 7.97 -3.80
CA PHE A 4 -4.15 6.60 -4.26
C PHE A 4 -3.67 6.45 -5.70
N LEU A 5 -2.83 5.44 -5.95
CA LEU A 5 -2.32 5.12 -7.27
C LEU A 5 -2.64 3.69 -7.64
N ASP A 6 -3.15 3.49 -8.83
CA ASP A 6 -3.40 2.16 -9.37
C ASP A 6 -2.37 1.87 -10.46
N LEU A 7 -1.39 1.02 -10.14
CA LEU A 7 -0.38 0.58 -11.09
C LEU A 7 -0.77 -0.73 -11.79
N TYR A 8 -1.95 -1.24 -11.49
CA TYR A 8 -2.50 -2.47 -12.04
C TYR A 8 -3.24 -2.14 -13.33
N THR A 9 -2.59 -2.29 -14.48
CA THR A 9 -3.16 -1.95 -15.79
C THR A 9 -3.40 -3.19 -16.63
N ASP A 10 -4.22 -3.07 -17.69
CA ASP A 10 -4.50 -4.18 -18.60
C ASP A 10 -3.26 -4.68 -19.34
N THR A 11 -2.27 -3.83 -19.52
CA THR A 11 -1.03 -4.17 -20.21
C THR A 11 0.10 -4.55 -19.27
N GLY A 12 -0.17 -4.56 -17.97
CA GLY A 12 0.83 -4.84 -16.96
C GLY A 12 1.24 -3.59 -16.18
N PRO A 13 2.27 -3.71 -15.32
CA PRO A 13 2.70 -2.60 -14.50
C PRO A 13 3.35 -1.49 -15.34
N ALA A 14 3.27 -0.27 -14.84
CA ALA A 14 3.97 0.86 -15.45
C ALA A 14 5.46 0.53 -15.50
N ALA A 15 6.09 0.76 -16.64
CA ALA A 15 7.46 0.36 -16.88
C ALA A 15 8.45 1.48 -16.57
N GLY A 16 9.65 1.08 -16.14
CA GLY A 16 10.84 1.91 -16.14
C GLY A 16 11.02 2.77 -14.90
N HIS A 17 12.17 3.38 -14.87
CA HIS A 17 12.63 4.20 -13.74
C HIS A 17 11.81 5.47 -13.52
N LEU A 18 11.10 5.94 -14.57
CA LEU A 18 10.25 7.12 -14.45
C LEU A 18 9.09 6.88 -13.47
N ALA A 19 8.57 5.63 -13.44
CA ALA A 19 7.52 5.29 -12.50
C ALA A 19 8.02 5.37 -11.06
N TRP A 20 9.26 4.95 -10.80
CA TRP A 20 9.84 4.98 -9.46
C TRP A 20 10.05 6.40 -8.96
N LYS A 21 10.56 7.27 -9.83
CA LYS A 21 10.69 8.68 -9.48
C LYS A 21 9.34 9.32 -9.20
N PHE A 22 8.33 8.96 -9.98
CA PHE A 22 6.97 9.45 -9.76
C PHE A 22 6.45 9.04 -8.40
N LEU A 23 6.69 7.79 -7.98
CA LEU A 23 6.27 7.31 -6.66
C LEU A 23 6.96 8.08 -5.54
N GLU A 24 8.25 8.33 -5.67
CA GLU A 24 9.00 9.12 -4.70
C GLU A 24 8.44 10.55 -4.63
N ASP A 25 8.16 11.16 -5.77
CA ASP A 25 7.59 12.49 -5.83
C ASP A 25 6.21 12.54 -5.16
N CYS A 26 5.39 11.49 -5.35
CA CYS A 26 4.10 11.40 -4.69
C CYS A 26 4.25 11.38 -3.17
N GLN A 27 5.19 10.59 -2.65
CA GLN A 27 5.43 10.56 -1.21
C GLN A 27 5.85 11.93 -0.69
N HIS A 28 6.73 12.62 -1.41
CA HIS A 28 7.22 13.94 -1.00
C HIS A 28 6.13 15.01 -1.03
N LYS A 29 5.06 14.81 -1.80
CA LYS A 29 3.93 15.74 -1.86
C LYS A 29 2.90 15.52 -0.75
N LEU A 30 3.01 14.45 0.01
CA LEU A 30 2.09 14.19 1.11
C LEU A 30 2.31 15.18 2.24
N ASN A 31 1.21 15.63 2.84
CA ASN A 31 1.28 16.39 4.08
C ASN A 31 1.67 15.48 5.24
N PRO A 32 2.20 16.03 6.35
CA PRO A 32 2.51 15.20 7.52
C PRO A 32 1.29 14.40 7.95
N GLY A 33 1.50 13.13 8.24
CA GLY A 33 0.43 12.20 8.59
C GLY A 33 -0.31 11.59 7.41
N GLY A 34 0.06 11.95 6.18
CA GLY A 34 -0.56 11.41 4.98
C GLY A 34 -0.07 10.02 4.61
N TRP A 35 -0.78 9.40 3.66
CA TRP A 35 -0.48 8.06 3.19
C TRP A 35 -0.53 7.99 1.68
N LEU A 36 0.43 7.27 1.10
CA LEU A 36 0.41 6.88 -0.31
C LEU A 36 -0.05 5.43 -0.37
N VAL A 37 -1.14 5.18 -1.08
CA VAL A 37 -1.70 3.83 -1.24
C VAL A 37 -1.54 3.42 -2.69
N ILE A 38 -0.86 2.29 -2.90
CA ILE A 38 -0.56 1.81 -4.25
C ILE A 38 -1.16 0.42 -4.44
N ASN A 39 -1.91 0.24 -5.52
CA ASN A 39 -2.36 -1.07 -5.96
C ASN A 39 -1.37 -1.58 -7.01
N GLN A 40 -0.57 -2.60 -6.66
CA GLN A 40 0.51 -3.11 -7.49
C GLN A 40 0.27 -4.57 -7.84
N TRP A 41 0.82 -5.00 -8.97
CA TRP A 41 0.83 -6.41 -9.36
C TRP A 41 1.61 -7.21 -8.31
N GLY A 42 1.11 -8.42 -8.01
CA GLY A 42 1.82 -9.36 -7.15
C GLY A 42 2.66 -10.33 -7.96
N THR A 43 3.62 -10.94 -7.27
CA THR A 43 4.41 -12.05 -7.80
C THR A 43 3.93 -13.35 -7.15
N ASP A 44 4.47 -14.48 -7.60
CA ASP A 44 4.08 -15.80 -7.10
C ASP A 44 4.17 -15.94 -5.58
N GLY A 45 5.09 -15.26 -4.94
CA GLY A 45 5.22 -15.30 -3.49
C GLY A 45 4.33 -14.33 -2.73
N GLY A 46 3.39 -13.66 -3.41
CA GLY A 46 2.53 -12.65 -2.78
C GLY A 46 3.24 -11.35 -2.50
N LYS A 47 4.41 -11.15 -3.09
CA LYS A 47 5.17 -9.89 -2.96
C LYS A 47 4.81 -8.95 -4.10
N PRO A 48 4.90 -7.62 -3.88
CA PRO A 48 4.63 -6.69 -4.98
C PRO A 48 5.70 -6.79 -6.05
N LEU A 49 5.31 -6.59 -7.30
CA LEU A 49 6.26 -6.51 -8.39
C LEU A 49 7.21 -5.33 -8.13
N GLY A 50 8.50 -5.55 -8.32
CA GLY A 50 9.51 -4.54 -8.01
C GLY A 50 9.81 -4.38 -6.53
N ALA A 51 9.58 -5.43 -5.73
CA ALA A 51 9.74 -5.37 -4.27
C ALA A 51 11.11 -4.85 -3.82
N ALA A 52 12.18 -5.24 -4.51
CA ALA A 52 13.52 -4.78 -4.15
C ALA A 52 13.67 -3.26 -4.32
N LEU A 53 13.12 -2.73 -5.42
CA LEU A 53 13.15 -1.29 -5.69
C LEU A 53 12.29 -0.53 -4.70
N LEU A 54 11.11 -1.08 -4.36
CA LEU A 54 10.20 -0.47 -3.38
C LEU A 54 10.87 -0.39 -2.00
N ARG A 55 11.54 -1.47 -1.59
CA ARG A 55 12.24 -1.47 -0.31
C ARG A 55 13.34 -0.41 -0.25
N GLY A 56 14.09 -0.24 -1.35
CA GLY A 56 15.11 0.78 -1.41
C GLY A 56 14.53 2.19 -1.43
N LEU A 57 13.47 2.40 -2.22
CA LEU A 57 12.87 3.71 -2.40
C LEU A 57 12.23 4.23 -1.11
N PHE A 58 11.55 3.36 -0.38
CA PHE A 58 10.80 3.73 0.82
C PHE A 58 11.42 3.21 2.11
N HIS A 59 12.71 2.85 2.09
CA HIS A 59 13.50 2.48 3.27
C HIS A 59 12.90 1.32 4.06
N ARG A 60 12.18 0.42 3.40
CA ARG A 60 11.46 -0.70 4.02
C ARG A 60 10.38 -0.26 5.01
N HIS A 61 10.06 1.02 5.04
CA HIS A 61 9.08 1.55 5.97
C HIS A 61 7.73 1.73 5.28
N TYR A 62 7.06 0.61 5.05
CA TYR A 62 5.70 0.57 4.50
C TYR A 62 5.09 -0.80 4.83
N TRP A 63 3.79 -0.94 4.56
CA TRP A 63 3.06 -2.18 4.83
C TRP A 63 2.45 -2.71 3.55
N GLU A 64 2.20 -4.02 3.52
CA GLU A 64 1.67 -4.73 2.36
C GLU A 64 0.40 -5.47 2.73
N ILE A 65 -0.56 -5.47 1.81
CA ILE A 65 -1.78 -6.28 1.94
C ILE A 65 -1.92 -7.11 0.67
N PRO A 66 -1.50 -8.39 0.69
CA PRO A 66 -1.75 -9.28 -0.44
C PRO A 66 -3.24 -9.54 -0.57
N VAL A 67 -3.76 -9.54 -1.79
CA VAL A 67 -5.17 -9.83 -2.04
C VAL A 67 -5.32 -11.02 -2.97
N LYS A 68 -6.50 -11.66 -2.93
CA LYS A 68 -6.75 -12.92 -3.64
C LYS A 68 -6.57 -12.83 -5.15
N GLU A 69 -6.84 -11.67 -5.71
CA GLU A 69 -6.78 -11.44 -7.15
C GLU A 69 -5.35 -11.38 -7.69
N GLY A 70 -4.37 -11.50 -6.81
CA GLY A 70 -2.97 -11.56 -7.22
C GLY A 70 -2.24 -10.22 -7.21
N ASN A 71 -2.90 -9.17 -6.75
CA ASN A 71 -2.24 -7.88 -6.54
C ASN A 71 -1.88 -7.67 -5.08
N VAL A 72 -1.11 -6.65 -4.79
CA VAL A 72 -0.68 -6.29 -3.44
C VAL A 72 -0.94 -4.80 -3.24
N ILE A 73 -1.62 -4.47 -2.17
CA ILE A 73 -1.84 -3.07 -1.81
C ILE A 73 -0.72 -2.62 -0.88
N LEU A 74 -0.11 -1.50 -1.20
CA LEU A 74 1.00 -0.93 -0.42
C LEU A 74 0.51 0.29 0.34
N LEU A 75 0.86 0.37 1.62
CA LEU A 75 0.52 1.51 2.49
C LEU A 75 1.83 2.19 2.87
N ILE A 76 2.10 3.36 2.30
CA ILE A 76 3.37 4.06 2.45
C ILE A 76 3.13 5.37 3.18
N PRO A 77 3.71 5.55 4.39
CA PRO A 77 3.53 6.79 5.14
C PRO A 77 4.37 7.93 4.57
N ALA A 78 3.97 9.15 4.86
CA ALA A 78 4.68 10.35 4.42
C ALA A 78 6.08 10.46 5.01
N SER A 79 6.31 9.89 6.19
CA SER A 79 7.61 10.00 6.87
C SER A 79 7.98 8.71 7.60
N LEU A 80 9.27 8.57 7.92
CA LEU A 80 9.79 7.40 8.61
C LEU A 80 9.33 7.30 10.08
N GLU A 81 8.93 8.41 10.69
CA GLU A 81 8.44 8.40 12.06
C GLU A 81 6.98 7.94 12.17
N GLN A 82 6.26 7.95 11.08
CA GLN A 82 4.84 7.62 11.06
C GLN A 82 4.65 6.10 11.11
N GLN A 83 3.80 5.64 12.02
CA GLN A 83 3.51 4.22 12.19
C GLN A 83 2.07 3.90 11.80
N LEU A 84 1.82 2.65 11.45
CA LEU A 84 0.47 2.17 11.21
C LEU A 84 -0.13 1.72 12.53
N ASP A 85 -1.16 2.42 12.99
CA ASP A 85 -1.89 2.04 14.21
C ASP A 85 -2.96 1.03 13.83
N THR A 86 -2.64 -0.26 13.96
CA THR A 86 -3.55 -1.34 13.58
C THR A 86 -4.82 -1.36 14.44
N GLN A 87 -4.75 -0.92 15.68
CA GLN A 87 -5.93 -0.86 16.56
C GLN A 87 -6.91 0.21 16.06
N ALA A 88 -6.41 1.39 15.72
CA ALA A 88 -7.24 2.46 15.19
C ALA A 88 -7.85 2.08 13.85
N VAL A 89 -7.08 1.44 12.97
CA VAL A 89 -7.58 0.97 11.68
C VAL A 89 -8.66 -0.09 11.86
N THR A 90 -8.43 -1.04 12.77
CA THR A 90 -9.41 -2.09 13.08
C THR A 90 -10.73 -1.49 13.58
N ALA A 91 -10.65 -0.55 14.52
CA ALA A 91 -11.85 0.10 15.05
C ALA A 91 -12.62 0.83 13.95
N ARG A 92 -11.91 1.53 13.06
CA ARG A 92 -12.54 2.22 11.94
C ARG A 92 -13.21 1.26 10.96
N CYS A 93 -12.58 0.13 10.69
CA CYS A 93 -13.15 -0.89 9.81
C CYS A 93 -14.41 -1.51 10.42
N GLU A 94 -14.42 -1.72 11.73
CA GLU A 94 -15.61 -2.21 12.43
C GLU A 94 -16.78 -1.23 12.33
N GLU A 95 -16.50 0.07 12.42
CA GLU A 95 -17.52 1.10 12.22
C GLU A 95 -18.08 1.10 10.80
N LEU A 96 -17.24 0.82 9.81
CA LEU A 96 -17.62 0.86 8.40
C LEU A 96 -18.32 -0.41 7.94
N ALA A 97 -18.06 -1.54 8.56
CA ALA A 97 -18.60 -2.83 8.11
C ALA A 97 -20.13 -2.84 7.93
N PRO A 98 -20.95 -2.28 8.87
CA PRO A 98 -22.40 -2.23 8.66
C PRO A 98 -22.82 -1.40 7.45
N ARG A 99 -22.07 -0.35 7.13
CA ARG A 99 -22.37 0.50 5.96
C ARG A 99 -22.01 -0.18 4.66
N LEU A 100 -20.93 -0.97 4.67
CA LEU A 100 -20.45 -1.70 3.49
C LEU A 100 -21.24 -2.97 3.24
N GLY A 101 -21.86 -3.54 4.28
CA GLY A 101 -22.55 -4.81 4.18
C GLY A 101 -21.63 -6.02 4.22
N TYR A 102 -20.35 -5.84 4.53
CA TYR A 102 -19.38 -6.93 4.67
C TYR A 102 -18.24 -6.51 5.59
N SER A 103 -17.53 -7.52 6.12
CA SER A 103 -16.40 -7.30 7.03
C SER A 103 -15.11 -7.09 6.26
N LEU A 104 -14.26 -6.19 6.77
CA LEU A 104 -12.92 -5.95 6.24
C LEU A 104 -11.85 -6.75 7.02
N GLN A 105 -12.28 -7.66 7.90
CA GLN A 105 -11.37 -8.40 8.78
C GLN A 105 -10.30 -9.19 8.01
N SER A 106 -10.67 -9.79 6.88
CA SER A 106 -9.71 -10.57 6.10
C SER A 106 -8.57 -9.69 5.55
N LEU A 107 -8.86 -8.44 5.19
CA LEU A 107 -7.84 -7.50 4.75
C LEU A 107 -6.96 -7.06 5.91
N LEU A 108 -7.57 -6.80 7.07
CA LEU A 108 -6.82 -6.43 8.28
C LEU A 108 -5.85 -7.54 8.69
N ASP A 109 -6.30 -8.79 8.63
CA ASP A 109 -5.48 -9.93 9.01
C ASP A 109 -4.30 -10.14 8.05
N ALA A 110 -4.40 -9.64 6.83
CA ALA A 110 -3.36 -9.78 5.81
C ALA A 110 -2.32 -8.66 5.85
N ILE A 111 -2.53 -7.61 6.64
CA ILE A 111 -1.57 -6.51 6.74
C ILE A 111 -0.27 -7.01 7.35
N ARG A 112 0.85 -6.73 6.66
CA ARG A 112 2.17 -7.11 7.14
C ARG A 112 3.18 -6.02 6.81
N PRO A 113 4.28 -5.89 7.60
CA PRO A 113 5.36 -4.98 7.23
C PRO A 113 6.04 -5.44 5.94
N ALA A 114 6.64 -4.51 5.22
CA ALA A 114 7.43 -4.82 4.03
C ALA A 114 8.57 -5.75 4.40
N SER A 115 8.77 -6.78 3.60
CA SER A 115 9.79 -7.80 3.86
C SER A 115 11.07 -7.55 3.10
#